data_6920f6961461907e475e235fbff40afc
#
_entry.id   6920f6961461907e475e235fbff40afc
#
_cell.length_a   1.000
_cell.length_b   1.000
_cell.length_c   1.000
_cell.angle_alpha   90.00
_cell.angle_beta   90.00
_cell.angle_gamma   90.00
#
_symmetry.space_group_name_H-M   'P 1'
#
loop_
_entity.id
_entity.type
_entity.pdbx_description
1 polymer ?
#
loop_
_entity_poly.entity_id
_entity_poly.type
_entity_poly.pdbx_seq_one_letter_code
_entity_poly.pdbx_strand_id
1 'polypeptide(L)'
;MTRPIKLLWYLTAPDGPYPWQPEGRWHTGLDHLQQLAVTIDRLGFYGALLGTSAYESLAVAAALIPATERMKFLVAQHPGEVSPAVLAKYAQTFDHFSNGRLLFNVVNGNDAGLAALGVHYPHDERYQFSFEYWDAFRRAYAGDRSGYDGQFVKLSPRPEGAAPMSVWAGPYQPAGVPLWGAGTSDPGVAHSVKLLDVYLSFANTPPKLGDKFRRVGAEALKIGRTLQYGTRLQIIVRETEEEAWAHAEWLLQRSSVAHARRSVEQRLPPGQTFETYVSDDPQVQRNLETLRAGRLPSARDLEIYPNVWVGPAWFGFDILGPASGTTLVGSAQNVAARLREYADQGTDAFILSGFPLVGEAQRVADLLFPLLDLDHGFDIASLRVKQPTGEVQARPKAAAGAKEALVA
;
A
#
# COMPACT_ATOMS: atom_id res chain seq x y z
N MET A 1 15.02 20.50 4.80
CA MET A 1 15.41 19.08 4.95
C MET A 1 14.15 18.27 4.62
N THR A 2 14.21 17.41 3.61
CA THR A 2 13.14 16.46 3.28
C THR A 2 12.97 15.50 4.46
N ARG A 3 11.73 15.22 4.86
CA ARG A 3 11.45 14.22 5.90
C ARG A 3 11.80 12.83 5.38
N PRO A 4 12.34 11.91 6.23
CA PRO A 4 12.54 10.52 5.83
C PRO A 4 11.24 9.89 5.33
N ILE A 5 11.32 9.13 4.25
CA ILE A 5 10.17 8.47 3.63
C ILE A 5 10.08 6.99 4.06
N LYS A 6 8.85 6.47 4.14
CA LYS A 6 8.59 5.07 4.45
C LYS A 6 8.42 4.28 3.15
N LEU A 7 9.17 3.21 2.99
CA LEU A 7 8.98 2.26 1.88
C LEU A 7 8.37 0.97 2.43
N LEU A 8 7.18 0.64 1.95
CA LEU A 8 6.49 -0.62 2.21
C LEU A 8 6.47 -1.45 0.93
N TRP A 9 6.38 -2.76 1.07
CA TRP A 9 6.26 -3.68 -0.07
C TRP A 9 4.88 -4.34 -0.08
N TYR A 10 4.30 -4.59 -1.27
CA TYR A 10 3.03 -5.28 -1.36
C TYR A 10 3.24 -6.79 -1.31
N LEU A 11 2.83 -7.43 -0.20
CA LEU A 11 3.15 -8.83 0.09
C LEU A 11 2.17 -9.81 -0.54
N THR A 12 0.86 -9.53 -0.52
CA THR A 12 -0.20 -10.45 -0.98
C THR A 12 -0.65 -10.23 -2.41
N ALA A 13 0.13 -9.50 -3.23
CA ALA A 13 -0.13 -9.40 -4.66
C ALA A 13 0.09 -10.77 -5.35
N PRO A 14 -0.60 -11.05 -6.45
CA PRO A 14 -0.19 -12.14 -7.34
C PRO A 14 1.26 -11.98 -7.74
N ASP A 15 2.02 -13.08 -7.79
CA ASP A 15 3.46 -13.05 -8.07
C ASP A 15 3.84 -13.91 -9.27
N GLY A 16 5.03 -13.66 -9.77
CA GLY A 16 5.63 -14.27 -10.95
C GLY A 16 6.17 -13.22 -11.91
N PRO A 17 6.86 -13.61 -12.97
CA PRO A 17 7.50 -12.65 -13.90
C PRO A 17 6.51 -11.75 -14.65
N TYR A 18 5.28 -12.19 -14.89
CA TYR A 18 4.17 -11.42 -15.51
C TYR A 18 2.83 -12.03 -15.06
N PRO A 19 2.39 -11.80 -13.79
CA PRO A 19 1.31 -12.54 -13.13
C PRO A 19 -0.10 -12.26 -13.67
N TRP A 20 -0.28 -11.38 -14.64
CA TRP A 20 -1.54 -11.16 -15.37
C TRP A 20 -1.81 -12.22 -16.44
N GLN A 21 -0.82 -13.09 -16.75
CA GLN A 21 -0.98 -14.26 -17.61
C GLN A 21 -0.81 -15.53 -16.78
N PRO A 22 -1.57 -16.60 -17.08
CA PRO A 22 -1.45 -17.86 -16.34
C PRO A 22 -0.02 -18.43 -16.34
N GLU A 23 0.68 -18.34 -17.48
CA GLU A 23 2.04 -18.86 -17.68
C GLU A 23 3.10 -18.12 -16.86
N GLY A 24 2.83 -16.86 -16.55
CA GLY A 24 3.71 -15.99 -15.76
C GLY A 24 3.36 -15.93 -14.29
N ARG A 25 2.31 -16.64 -13.84
CA ARG A 25 1.84 -16.61 -12.45
C ARG A 25 2.34 -17.80 -11.67
N TRP A 26 2.92 -17.51 -10.52
CA TRP A 26 3.35 -18.53 -9.57
C TRP A 26 2.24 -18.87 -8.56
N HIS A 27 2.34 -20.05 -7.96
CA HIS A 27 1.56 -20.37 -6.77
C HIS A 27 2.12 -19.59 -5.57
N THR A 28 1.25 -18.89 -4.85
CA THR A 28 1.62 -18.06 -3.69
C THR A 28 1.04 -18.66 -2.42
N GLY A 29 1.64 -19.77 -1.96
CA GLY A 29 1.31 -20.40 -0.67
C GLY A 29 2.01 -19.73 0.52
N LEU A 30 1.86 -20.30 1.70
CA LEU A 30 2.45 -19.76 2.94
C LEU A 30 3.98 -19.70 2.87
N ASP A 31 4.62 -20.70 2.29
CA ASP A 31 6.08 -20.76 2.07
C ASP A 31 6.59 -19.59 1.25
N HIS A 32 5.90 -19.28 0.16
CA HIS A 32 6.21 -18.12 -0.69
C HIS A 32 6.04 -16.79 0.07
N LEU A 33 4.92 -16.65 0.80
CA LEU A 33 4.66 -15.44 1.60
C LEU A 33 5.67 -15.28 2.73
N GLN A 34 6.12 -16.37 3.36
CA GLN A 34 7.18 -16.34 4.36
C GLN A 34 8.53 -15.93 3.76
N GLN A 35 8.90 -16.47 2.61
CA GLN A 35 10.14 -16.07 1.91
C GLN A 35 10.14 -14.57 1.61
N LEU A 36 9.03 -14.04 1.09
CA LEU A 36 8.89 -12.63 0.77
C LEU A 36 8.94 -11.76 2.04
N ALA A 37 8.20 -12.15 3.09
CA ALA A 37 8.17 -11.41 4.36
C ALA A 37 9.57 -11.35 5.02
N VAL A 38 10.28 -12.47 5.07
CA VAL A 38 11.66 -12.53 5.57
C VAL A 38 12.61 -11.65 4.74
N THR A 39 12.42 -11.64 3.41
CA THR A 39 13.22 -10.78 2.52
C THR A 39 12.96 -9.31 2.83
N ILE A 40 11.70 -8.87 2.89
CA ILE A 40 11.30 -7.50 3.21
C ILE A 40 11.87 -7.06 4.57
N ASP A 41 11.73 -7.91 5.59
CA ASP A 41 12.18 -7.65 6.96
C ASP A 41 13.71 -7.47 7.02
N ARG A 42 14.46 -8.36 6.36
CA ARG A 42 15.93 -8.33 6.35
C ARG A 42 16.51 -7.20 5.52
N LEU A 43 15.85 -6.81 4.44
CA LEU A 43 16.27 -5.69 3.62
C LEU A 43 16.03 -4.34 4.31
N GLY A 44 15.17 -4.28 5.31
CA GLY A 44 14.91 -3.07 6.08
C GLY A 44 13.82 -2.18 5.49
N PHE A 45 12.86 -2.73 4.77
CA PHE A 45 11.63 -2.01 4.47
C PHE A 45 10.91 -1.61 5.76
N TYR A 46 10.19 -0.48 5.75
CA TYR A 46 9.34 -0.07 6.88
C TYR A 46 8.30 -1.14 7.23
N GLY A 47 7.74 -1.79 6.23
CA GLY A 47 6.75 -2.83 6.41
C GLY A 47 6.24 -3.40 5.10
N ALA A 48 5.15 -4.13 5.19
CA ALA A 48 4.48 -4.72 4.04
C ALA A 48 2.97 -4.48 4.08
N LEU A 49 2.38 -4.23 2.90
CA LEU A 49 0.92 -4.24 2.73
C LEU A 49 0.44 -5.68 2.50
N LEU A 50 -0.44 -6.13 3.37
CA LEU A 50 -1.28 -7.31 3.15
C LEU A 50 -2.65 -6.81 2.68
N GLY A 51 -2.80 -6.69 1.37
CA GLY A 51 -4.04 -6.25 0.75
C GLY A 51 -5.08 -7.36 0.67
N THR A 52 -6.31 -7.01 0.40
CA THR A 52 -7.39 -7.98 0.14
C THR A 52 -6.98 -8.93 -0.99
N SER A 53 -7.00 -10.22 -0.71
CA SER A 53 -6.58 -11.28 -1.62
C SER A 53 -7.45 -12.53 -1.45
N ALA A 54 -7.01 -13.68 -1.98
CA ALA A 54 -7.69 -14.96 -1.77
C ALA A 54 -7.62 -15.45 -0.31
N TYR A 55 -6.68 -14.94 0.47
CA TYR A 55 -6.50 -15.28 1.89
C TYR A 55 -6.91 -14.10 2.76
N GLU A 56 -7.40 -14.39 3.97
CA GLU A 56 -7.72 -13.36 4.95
C GLU A 56 -6.42 -12.70 5.47
N SER A 57 -6.38 -11.37 5.40
CA SER A 57 -5.13 -10.59 5.55
C SER A 57 -4.56 -10.65 6.96
N LEU A 58 -5.39 -10.64 8.01
CA LEU A 58 -4.94 -10.68 9.40
C LEU A 58 -4.42 -12.08 9.78
N ALA A 59 -5.07 -13.14 9.28
CA ALA A 59 -4.60 -14.52 9.48
C ALA A 59 -3.24 -14.75 8.81
N VAL A 60 -3.06 -14.26 7.58
CA VAL A 60 -1.75 -14.30 6.89
C VAL A 60 -0.70 -13.53 7.69
N ALA A 61 -1.01 -12.30 8.11
CA ALA A 61 -0.08 -11.50 8.90
C ALA A 61 0.34 -12.21 10.20
N ALA A 62 -0.62 -12.83 10.92
CA ALA A 62 -0.34 -13.58 12.15
C ALA A 62 0.58 -14.79 11.90
N ALA A 63 0.40 -15.50 10.77
CA ALA A 63 1.27 -16.62 10.40
C ALA A 63 2.72 -16.18 10.06
N LEU A 64 2.93 -14.90 9.74
CA LEU A 64 4.24 -14.34 9.39
C LEU A 64 4.98 -13.72 10.59
N ILE A 65 4.33 -13.53 11.73
CA ILE A 65 4.96 -12.97 12.93
C ILE A 65 6.22 -13.74 13.35
N PRO A 66 6.20 -15.10 13.44
CA PRO A 66 7.37 -15.84 13.88
C PRO A 66 8.54 -15.81 12.92
N ALA A 67 8.30 -15.49 11.64
CA ALA A 67 9.33 -15.45 10.61
C ALA A 67 10.01 -14.08 10.46
N THR A 68 9.50 -13.04 11.13
CA THR A 68 9.91 -11.63 10.96
C THR A 68 10.14 -10.96 12.32
N GLU A 69 10.98 -9.93 12.34
CA GLU A 69 11.36 -9.27 13.59
C GLU A 69 10.97 -7.78 13.66
N ARG A 70 10.99 -7.06 12.54
CA ARG A 70 10.98 -5.58 12.53
C ARG A 70 9.92 -4.97 11.64
N MET A 71 9.68 -5.54 10.45
CA MET A 71 8.74 -4.96 9.48
C MET A 71 7.36 -4.79 10.08
N LYS A 72 6.71 -3.66 9.77
CA LYS A 72 5.31 -3.42 10.14
C LYS A 72 4.39 -4.18 9.18
N PHE A 73 3.25 -4.61 9.69
CA PHE A 73 2.20 -5.27 8.94
C PHE A 73 1.06 -4.28 8.70
N LEU A 74 0.93 -3.75 7.48
CA LEU A 74 -0.20 -2.92 7.07
C LEU A 74 -1.30 -3.86 6.54
N VAL A 75 -2.25 -4.21 7.42
CA VAL A 75 -3.26 -5.24 7.17
C VAL A 75 -4.54 -4.61 6.64
N ALA A 76 -4.97 -5.01 5.45
CA ALA A 76 -6.28 -4.60 4.91
C ALA A 76 -7.41 -5.19 5.75
N GLN A 77 -8.34 -4.34 6.17
CA GLN A 77 -9.48 -4.73 6.98
C GLN A 77 -10.73 -4.00 6.52
N HIS A 78 -11.77 -4.73 6.23
CA HIS A 78 -13.08 -4.17 5.95
C HIS A 78 -13.90 -4.03 7.24
N PRO A 79 -14.55 -2.87 7.49
CA PRO A 79 -15.47 -2.75 8.60
C PRO A 79 -16.66 -3.70 8.41
N GLY A 80 -16.98 -4.48 9.45
CA GLY A 80 -18.09 -5.43 9.43
C GLY A 80 -17.74 -6.89 9.13
N GLU A 81 -16.51 -7.22 8.71
CA GLU A 81 -16.08 -8.63 8.59
C GLU A 81 -16.18 -9.38 9.93
N VAL A 82 -15.82 -8.70 11.00
CA VAL A 82 -16.04 -9.15 12.38
C VAL A 82 -16.54 -7.97 13.22
N SER A 83 -17.06 -8.21 14.43
CA SER A 83 -17.43 -7.08 15.28
C SER A 83 -16.20 -6.26 15.69
N PRO A 84 -16.32 -4.95 15.91
CA PRO A 84 -15.16 -4.11 16.28
C PRO A 84 -14.53 -4.53 17.62
N ALA A 85 -15.30 -5.10 18.55
CA ALA A 85 -14.78 -5.65 19.80
C ALA A 85 -13.95 -6.91 19.57
N VAL A 86 -14.37 -7.79 18.65
CA VAL A 86 -13.59 -8.99 18.29
C VAL A 86 -12.31 -8.58 17.58
N LEU A 87 -12.38 -7.62 16.64
CA LEU A 87 -11.18 -7.10 15.97
C LEU A 87 -10.21 -6.47 16.99
N ALA A 88 -10.70 -5.73 17.98
CA ALA A 88 -9.86 -5.16 19.02
C ALA A 88 -9.10 -6.24 19.82
N LYS A 89 -9.77 -7.36 20.14
CA LYS A 89 -9.14 -8.50 20.80
C LYS A 89 -8.08 -9.18 19.91
N TYR A 90 -8.35 -9.33 18.62
CA TYR A 90 -7.38 -9.84 17.64
C TYR A 90 -6.17 -8.91 17.54
N ALA A 91 -6.40 -7.61 17.43
CA ALA A 91 -5.34 -6.60 17.33
C ALA A 91 -4.46 -6.57 18.58
N GLN A 92 -5.04 -6.63 19.78
CA GLN A 92 -4.25 -6.73 21.02
C GLN A 92 -3.38 -8.00 21.03
N THR A 93 -3.94 -9.16 20.67
CA THR A 93 -3.19 -10.41 20.58
C THR A 93 -2.05 -10.33 19.58
N PHE A 94 -2.35 -9.81 18.37
CA PHE A 94 -1.37 -9.63 17.33
C PHE A 94 -0.23 -8.71 17.77
N ASP A 95 -0.57 -7.57 18.39
CA ASP A 95 0.43 -6.60 18.83
C ASP A 95 1.33 -7.13 19.94
N HIS A 96 0.79 -7.87 20.89
CA HIS A 96 1.61 -8.54 21.92
C HIS A 96 2.57 -9.57 21.31
N PHE A 97 2.12 -10.32 20.30
CA PHE A 97 2.96 -11.33 19.65
C PHE A 97 3.97 -10.73 18.67
N SER A 98 3.65 -9.60 18.09
CA SER A 98 4.48 -8.93 17.10
C SER A 98 5.33 -7.78 17.68
N ASN A 99 5.21 -7.44 18.96
CA ASN A 99 5.84 -6.28 19.58
C ASN A 99 5.41 -4.96 18.91
N GLY A 100 4.10 -4.75 18.72
CA GLY A 100 3.51 -3.50 18.23
C GLY A 100 3.78 -3.22 16.76
N ARG A 101 3.72 -4.26 15.91
CA ARG A 101 3.98 -4.11 14.46
C ARG A 101 2.72 -4.02 13.60
N LEU A 102 1.52 -4.00 14.20
CA LEU A 102 0.26 -3.91 13.47
C LEU A 102 -0.05 -2.48 13.03
N LEU A 103 -0.45 -2.33 11.79
CA LEU A 103 -1.10 -1.16 11.19
C LEU A 103 -2.35 -1.66 10.45
N PHE A 104 -3.45 -0.92 10.47
CA PHE A 104 -4.59 -1.25 9.63
C PHE A 104 -4.67 -0.38 8.37
N ASN A 105 -4.93 -1.02 7.25
CA ASN A 105 -5.41 -0.37 6.04
C ASN A 105 -6.94 -0.48 6.00
N VAL A 106 -7.62 0.61 6.33
CA VAL A 106 -9.09 0.72 6.32
C VAL A 106 -9.59 0.68 4.88
N VAL A 107 -10.28 -0.40 4.51
CA VAL A 107 -10.81 -0.61 3.16
C VAL A 107 -12.33 -0.54 3.20
N ASN A 108 -12.90 0.57 2.72
CA ASN A 108 -14.36 0.72 2.68
C ASN A 108 -15.02 -0.02 1.50
N GLY A 109 -14.22 -0.65 0.63
CA GLY A 109 -14.68 -1.54 -0.42
C GLY A 109 -15.63 -0.93 -1.45
N ASN A 110 -16.24 -1.78 -2.24
CA ASN A 110 -17.38 -1.46 -3.12
C ASN A 110 -18.63 -2.23 -2.70
N ASP A 111 -19.79 -1.84 -3.19
CA ASP A 111 -21.07 -2.37 -2.75
C ASP A 111 -21.16 -3.90 -2.94
N ALA A 112 -20.74 -4.42 -4.08
CA ALA A 112 -20.82 -5.86 -4.38
C ALA A 112 -19.87 -6.69 -3.50
N GLY A 113 -18.63 -6.22 -3.29
CA GLY A 113 -17.66 -6.91 -2.46
C GLY A 113 -18.06 -6.95 -0.99
N LEU A 114 -18.59 -5.85 -0.45
CA LEU A 114 -19.05 -5.80 0.94
C LEU A 114 -20.34 -6.59 1.16
N ALA A 115 -21.26 -6.60 0.19
CA ALA A 115 -22.48 -7.41 0.26
C ALA A 115 -22.15 -8.92 0.37
N ALA A 116 -21.10 -9.38 -0.31
CA ALA A 116 -20.59 -10.75 -0.17
C ALA A 116 -20.06 -11.06 1.24
N LEU A 117 -19.65 -10.05 1.99
CA LEU A 117 -19.21 -10.15 3.40
C LEU A 117 -20.35 -9.86 4.39
N GLY A 118 -21.60 -9.71 3.92
CA GLY A 118 -22.77 -9.45 4.78
C GLY A 118 -22.95 -7.97 5.16
N VAL A 119 -22.24 -7.05 4.54
CA VAL A 119 -22.36 -5.60 4.77
C VAL A 119 -23.14 -4.96 3.64
N HIS A 120 -24.36 -4.47 3.92
CA HIS A 120 -25.34 -4.05 2.92
C HIS A 120 -25.69 -2.55 3.01
N TYR A 121 -24.75 -1.70 3.44
CA TYR A 121 -24.99 -0.27 3.53
C TYR A 121 -24.76 0.43 2.17
N PRO A 122 -25.64 1.38 1.78
CA PRO A 122 -25.40 2.26 0.64
C PRO A 122 -24.11 3.07 0.82
N HIS A 123 -23.57 3.59 -0.29
CA HIS A 123 -22.28 4.28 -0.32
C HIS A 123 -22.07 5.29 0.82
N ASP A 124 -22.99 6.20 1.08
CA ASP A 124 -22.82 7.25 2.08
C ASP A 124 -22.99 6.75 3.52
N GLU A 125 -23.99 5.88 3.75
CA GLU A 125 -24.19 5.23 5.05
C GLU A 125 -23.02 4.32 5.42
N ARG A 126 -22.37 3.70 4.43
CA ARG A 126 -21.19 2.86 4.62
C ARG A 126 -20.03 3.63 5.25
N TYR A 127 -19.80 4.90 4.90
CA TYR A 127 -18.78 5.71 5.54
C TYR A 127 -19.16 6.08 6.99
N GLN A 128 -20.44 6.27 7.28
CA GLN A 128 -20.92 6.50 8.65
C GLN A 128 -20.77 5.24 9.49
N PHE A 129 -21.19 4.08 8.98
CA PHE A 129 -20.96 2.77 9.59
C PHE A 129 -19.47 2.53 9.85
N SER A 130 -18.63 2.75 8.86
CA SER A 130 -17.17 2.58 8.99
C SER A 130 -16.59 3.48 10.07
N PHE A 131 -17.04 4.73 10.17
CA PHE A 131 -16.58 5.63 11.23
C PHE A 131 -16.94 5.09 12.63
N GLU A 132 -18.20 4.70 12.85
CA GLU A 132 -18.63 4.12 14.14
C GLU A 132 -17.90 2.82 14.45
N TYR A 133 -17.68 1.98 13.44
CA TYR A 133 -16.94 0.72 13.58
C TYR A 133 -15.52 0.94 14.10
N TRP A 134 -14.79 1.85 13.48
CA TRP A 134 -13.40 2.12 13.86
C TRP A 134 -13.29 2.94 15.15
N ASP A 135 -14.25 3.80 15.47
CA ASP A 135 -14.31 4.47 16.78
C ASP A 135 -14.56 3.46 17.90
N ALA A 136 -15.53 2.56 17.71
CA ALA A 136 -15.80 1.48 18.64
C ALA A 136 -14.58 0.54 18.80
N PHE A 137 -13.89 0.23 17.69
CA PHE A 137 -12.63 -0.52 17.72
C PHE A 137 -11.57 0.18 18.56
N ARG A 138 -11.30 1.48 18.31
CA ARG A 138 -10.28 2.25 19.05
C ARG A 138 -10.57 2.24 20.55
N ARG A 139 -11.82 2.48 20.97
CA ARG A 139 -12.22 2.42 22.37
C ARG A 139 -12.01 1.03 22.98
N ALA A 140 -12.47 0.00 22.30
CA ALA A 140 -12.33 -1.39 22.76
C ALA A 140 -10.85 -1.82 22.83
N TYR A 141 -10.02 -1.43 21.85
CA TYR A 141 -8.57 -1.69 21.84
C TYR A 141 -7.87 -0.98 23.01
N ALA A 142 -8.24 0.27 23.31
CA ALA A 142 -7.70 1.04 24.42
C ALA A 142 -8.12 0.50 25.80
N GLY A 143 -9.01 -0.51 25.85
CA GLY A 143 -9.47 -1.12 27.08
C GLY A 143 -10.77 -0.52 27.65
N ASP A 144 -11.44 0.38 26.93
CA ASP A 144 -12.75 0.92 27.32
C ASP A 144 -13.76 -0.25 27.45
N ARG A 145 -14.48 -0.28 28.56
CA ARG A 145 -15.45 -1.33 28.92
C ARG A 145 -16.88 -0.81 28.92
N SER A 146 -17.09 0.48 28.68
CA SER A 146 -18.41 1.12 28.77
C SER A 146 -19.40 0.68 27.67
N GLY A 147 -18.89 0.01 26.63
CA GLY A 147 -19.66 -0.37 25.46
C GLY A 147 -19.68 0.74 24.39
N TYR A 148 -20.57 0.59 23.42
CA TYR A 148 -20.76 1.57 22.35
C TYR A 148 -22.22 1.61 21.93
N ASP A 149 -22.82 2.78 21.85
CA ASP A 149 -24.21 2.98 21.46
C ASP A 149 -24.32 3.96 20.29
N GLY A 150 -23.95 3.50 19.10
CA GLY A 150 -24.06 4.26 17.85
C GLY A 150 -25.33 3.92 17.06
N GLN A 151 -25.47 4.51 15.92
CA GLN A 151 -26.57 4.22 14.98
C GLN A 151 -26.39 2.82 14.36
N PHE A 152 -25.18 2.49 13.95
CA PHE A 152 -24.84 1.26 13.22
C PHE A 152 -24.17 0.20 14.10
N VAL A 153 -23.44 0.63 15.13
CA VAL A 153 -22.65 -0.24 15.98
C VAL A 153 -23.19 -0.20 17.41
N LYS A 154 -23.53 -1.39 17.94
CA LYS A 154 -24.01 -1.56 19.31
C LYS A 154 -23.11 -2.58 20.04
N LEU A 155 -22.46 -2.18 21.12
CA LEU A 155 -21.68 -3.03 21.99
C LEU A 155 -22.17 -2.86 23.43
N SER A 156 -22.54 -3.96 24.08
CA SER A 156 -22.87 -3.93 25.51
C SER A 156 -21.63 -3.65 26.35
N PRO A 157 -21.78 -2.99 27.52
CA PRO A 157 -20.69 -2.85 28.48
C PRO A 157 -20.11 -4.20 28.87
N ARG A 158 -18.78 -4.27 29.04
CA ARG A 158 -18.11 -5.47 29.54
C ARG A 158 -18.04 -5.43 31.08
N PRO A 159 -18.62 -6.38 31.80
CA PRO A 159 -18.60 -6.37 33.25
C PRO A 159 -17.18 -6.48 33.80
N GLU A 160 -16.96 -5.94 35.00
CA GLU A 160 -15.76 -6.23 35.76
C GLU A 160 -15.83 -7.65 36.30
N GLY A 161 -14.68 -8.35 36.29
CA GLY A 161 -14.57 -9.67 36.87
C GLY A 161 -14.35 -10.80 35.88
N ALA A 162 -14.35 -12.00 36.37
CA ALA A 162 -13.56 -13.11 35.91
C ALA A 162 -14.20 -14.01 34.84
N ALA A 163 -15.15 -13.57 34.06
CA ALA A 163 -15.53 -14.39 32.90
C ALA A 163 -14.36 -14.43 31.91
N PRO A 164 -13.88 -15.60 31.44
CA PRO A 164 -12.74 -15.72 30.56
C PRO A 164 -12.87 -14.88 29.28
N MET A 165 -14.10 -14.69 28.81
CA MET A 165 -14.37 -13.83 27.62
C MET A 165 -14.21 -12.32 27.89
N SER A 166 -14.20 -11.88 29.14
CA SER A 166 -14.04 -10.47 29.52
C SER A 166 -12.58 -10.07 29.80
N VAL A 167 -11.66 -11.03 29.82
CA VAL A 167 -10.22 -10.78 30.01
C VAL A 167 -9.57 -10.62 28.68
N TRP A 168 -8.90 -9.47 28.49
CA TRP A 168 -8.18 -9.12 27.28
C TRP A 168 -6.75 -8.74 27.63
N ALA A 169 -5.83 -8.86 26.66
CA ALA A 169 -4.41 -8.58 26.88
C ALA A 169 -4.12 -7.08 27.17
N GLY A 170 -5.04 -6.20 26.77
CA GLY A 170 -4.83 -4.76 26.81
C GLY A 170 -4.03 -4.23 25.62
N PRO A 171 -3.97 -2.89 25.46
CA PRO A 171 -3.28 -2.29 24.34
C PRO A 171 -1.76 -2.42 24.49
N TYR A 172 -1.09 -2.92 23.45
CA TYR A 172 0.37 -2.90 23.36
C TYR A 172 0.89 -1.55 22.84
N GLN A 173 0.17 -0.95 21.90
CA GLN A 173 0.45 0.40 21.37
C GLN A 173 -0.40 1.42 22.15
N PRO A 174 0.19 2.25 23.04
CA PRO A 174 -0.60 3.16 23.88
C PRO A 174 -1.39 4.22 23.11
N ALA A 175 -0.87 4.65 21.96
CA ALA A 175 -1.54 5.57 21.05
C ALA A 175 -2.64 4.93 20.19
N GLY A 176 -2.83 3.61 20.31
CA GLY A 176 -3.69 2.81 19.44
C GLY A 176 -2.99 2.31 18.19
N VAL A 177 -3.64 1.38 17.47
CA VAL A 177 -3.16 0.87 16.19
C VAL A 177 -3.34 1.97 15.12
N PRO A 178 -2.29 2.39 14.41
CA PRO A 178 -2.41 3.39 13.35
C PRO A 178 -3.35 2.93 12.22
N LEU A 179 -4.25 3.83 11.82
CA LEU A 179 -5.21 3.60 10.75
C LEU A 179 -4.78 4.34 9.48
N TRP A 180 -4.46 3.58 8.46
CA TRP A 180 -4.19 4.05 7.10
C TRP A 180 -5.42 3.79 6.25
N GLY A 181 -5.63 4.53 5.18
CA GLY A 181 -6.77 4.24 4.31
C GLY A 181 -6.97 5.28 3.23
N ALA A 182 -7.99 5.08 2.41
CA ALA A 182 -8.27 5.90 1.26
C ALA A 182 -9.76 6.30 1.20
N GLY A 183 -10.04 7.41 0.51
CA GLY A 183 -11.37 7.85 0.18
C GLY A 183 -11.29 9.04 -0.77
N THR A 184 -11.93 8.96 -1.95
CA THR A 184 -11.82 10.01 -2.99
C THR A 184 -13.10 10.82 -3.18
N SER A 185 -14.26 10.23 -2.85
CA SER A 185 -15.54 10.93 -2.81
C SER A 185 -15.59 11.91 -1.62
N ASP A 186 -16.48 12.88 -1.66
CA ASP A 186 -16.63 13.82 -0.54
C ASP A 186 -16.93 13.12 0.79
N PRO A 187 -17.84 12.13 0.88
CA PRO A 187 -18.00 11.32 2.09
C PRO A 187 -16.72 10.57 2.48
N GLY A 188 -15.98 10.05 1.48
CA GLY A 188 -14.70 9.35 1.71
C GLY A 188 -13.60 10.27 2.25
N VAL A 189 -13.50 11.50 1.76
CA VAL A 189 -12.57 12.51 2.31
C VAL A 189 -12.99 12.89 3.72
N ALA A 190 -14.28 13.18 3.95
CA ALA A 190 -14.81 13.52 5.27
C ALA A 190 -14.56 12.43 6.32
N HIS A 191 -14.75 11.15 5.94
CA HIS A 191 -14.39 9.99 6.76
C HIS A 191 -12.88 9.93 7.03
N SER A 192 -12.07 10.07 5.98
CA SER A 192 -10.62 9.96 6.08
C SER A 192 -10.01 11.01 7.02
N VAL A 193 -10.42 12.26 6.89
CA VAL A 193 -9.87 13.35 7.74
C VAL A 193 -10.28 13.23 9.22
N LYS A 194 -11.40 12.59 9.52
CA LYS A 194 -11.85 12.33 10.89
C LYS A 194 -11.14 11.13 11.52
N LEU A 195 -10.85 10.11 10.74
CA LEU A 195 -10.46 8.80 11.24
C LEU A 195 -8.98 8.46 11.06
N LEU A 196 -8.42 8.73 9.88
CA LEU A 196 -7.13 8.16 9.50
C LEU A 196 -5.94 8.91 10.10
N ASP A 197 -4.84 8.20 10.31
CA ASP A 197 -3.53 8.74 10.64
C ASP A 197 -2.70 8.96 9.37
N VAL A 198 -2.89 8.09 8.36
CA VAL A 198 -2.27 8.21 7.03
C VAL A 198 -3.33 8.10 5.94
N TYR A 199 -3.45 9.13 5.12
CA TYR A 199 -4.31 9.11 3.94
C TYR A 199 -3.57 8.51 2.75
N LEU A 200 -4.12 7.43 2.20
CA LEU A 200 -3.58 6.74 1.03
C LEU A 200 -4.29 7.17 -0.26
N SER A 201 -3.53 7.19 -1.34
CA SER A 201 -4.06 7.34 -2.69
C SER A 201 -3.34 6.42 -3.66
N PHE A 202 -4.01 6.02 -4.74
CA PHE A 202 -3.30 5.55 -5.91
C PHE A 202 -2.42 6.67 -6.47
N ALA A 203 -1.29 6.28 -7.07
CA ALA A 203 -0.36 7.22 -7.66
C ALA A 203 -1.01 8.06 -8.77
N ASN A 204 -0.45 9.23 -8.97
CA ASN A 204 -0.65 10.12 -10.10
C ASN A 204 0.72 10.75 -10.40
N THR A 205 0.82 11.69 -11.34
CA THR A 205 2.05 12.49 -11.46
C THR A 205 2.30 13.25 -10.16
N PRO A 206 3.57 13.52 -9.78
CA PRO A 206 3.87 14.17 -8.51
C PRO A 206 3.09 15.45 -8.24
N PRO A 207 2.96 16.41 -9.19
CA PRO A 207 2.18 17.63 -8.94
C PRO A 207 0.69 17.36 -8.67
N LYS A 208 0.05 16.48 -9.47
CA LYS A 208 -1.37 16.14 -9.32
C LYS A 208 -1.66 15.41 -8.01
N LEU A 209 -0.74 14.54 -7.57
CA LEU A 209 -0.86 13.86 -6.28
C LEU A 209 -0.71 14.86 -5.12
N GLY A 210 0.25 15.79 -5.23
CA GLY A 210 0.41 16.87 -4.26
C GLY A 210 -0.81 17.78 -4.15
N ASP A 211 -1.45 18.14 -5.27
CA ASP A 211 -2.71 18.91 -5.26
C ASP A 211 -3.80 18.16 -4.49
N LYS A 212 -3.91 16.85 -4.70
CA LYS A 212 -4.87 16.01 -3.97
C LYS A 212 -4.58 16.01 -2.47
N PHE A 213 -3.33 15.84 -2.06
CA PHE A 213 -2.95 15.85 -0.65
C PHE A 213 -3.18 17.22 0.01
N ARG A 214 -2.87 18.32 -0.68
CA ARG A 214 -3.18 19.67 -0.20
C ARG A 214 -4.67 19.88 0.02
N ARG A 215 -5.53 19.39 -0.89
CA ARG A 215 -6.99 19.45 -0.74
C ARG A 215 -7.46 18.68 0.49
N VAL A 216 -7.02 17.44 0.66
CA VAL A 216 -7.39 16.62 1.83
C VAL A 216 -6.85 17.24 3.12
N GLY A 217 -5.61 17.75 3.10
CA GLY A 217 -5.00 18.43 4.24
C GLY A 217 -5.77 19.70 4.66
N ALA A 218 -6.26 20.48 3.69
CA ALA A 218 -7.10 21.64 3.98
C ALA A 218 -8.40 21.24 4.71
N GLU A 219 -9.04 20.14 4.32
CA GLU A 219 -10.22 19.62 5.04
C GLU A 219 -9.87 19.13 6.47
N ALA A 220 -8.72 18.45 6.63
CA ALA A 220 -8.27 18.01 7.95
C ALA A 220 -8.00 19.21 8.90
N LEU A 221 -7.37 20.26 8.39
CA LEU A 221 -7.08 21.48 9.17
C LEU A 221 -8.35 22.17 9.68
N LYS A 222 -9.47 22.12 8.96
CA LYS A 222 -10.76 22.68 9.43
C LYS A 222 -11.25 22.06 10.74
N ILE A 223 -10.83 20.84 11.04
CA ILE A 223 -11.16 20.09 12.26
C ILE A 223 -9.97 19.93 13.20
N GLY A 224 -8.91 20.74 13.01
CA GLY A 224 -7.72 20.74 13.87
C GLY A 224 -6.84 19.51 13.77
N ARG A 225 -6.91 18.74 12.66
CA ARG A 225 -6.09 17.55 12.44
C ARG A 225 -5.04 17.75 11.34
N THR A 226 -3.96 17.01 11.47
CA THR A 226 -2.96 16.80 10.42
C THR A 226 -2.88 15.32 10.07
N LEU A 227 -2.58 15.01 8.82
CA LEU A 227 -2.43 13.65 8.32
C LEU A 227 -1.03 13.47 7.74
N GLN A 228 -0.54 12.22 7.74
CA GLN A 228 0.50 11.78 6.83
C GLN A 228 -0.14 11.30 5.52
N TYR A 229 0.67 11.25 4.46
CA TYR A 229 0.17 10.89 3.14
C TYR A 229 1.00 9.75 2.55
N GLY A 230 0.32 8.81 1.91
CA GLY A 230 0.97 7.70 1.25
C GLY A 230 0.39 7.42 -0.12
N THR A 231 1.19 6.77 -0.95
CA THR A 231 0.76 6.36 -2.29
C THR A 231 1.16 4.91 -2.58
N ARG A 232 0.35 4.26 -3.40
CA ARG A 232 0.68 2.94 -3.94
C ARG A 232 1.06 3.07 -5.40
N LEU A 233 2.21 2.49 -5.78
CA LEU A 233 2.67 2.38 -7.17
C LEU A 233 3.53 1.13 -7.37
N GLN A 234 3.71 0.75 -8.62
CA GLN A 234 4.67 -0.26 -9.01
C GLN A 234 6.02 0.38 -9.30
N ILE A 235 7.07 -0.44 -9.39
CA ILE A 235 8.42 0.04 -9.61
C ILE A 235 9.23 -0.93 -10.47
N ILE A 236 9.95 -0.37 -11.42
CA ILE A 236 10.96 -1.02 -12.24
C ILE A 236 12.21 -0.16 -12.15
N VAL A 237 13.18 -0.59 -11.36
CA VAL A 237 14.46 0.12 -11.20
C VAL A 237 15.59 -0.77 -11.70
N ARG A 238 16.51 -0.18 -12.47
CA ARG A 238 17.69 -0.85 -13.02
C ARG A 238 18.92 0.05 -12.84
N GLU A 239 20.06 -0.47 -13.16
CA GLU A 239 21.33 0.26 -13.15
C GLU A 239 21.31 1.41 -14.17
N THR A 240 20.74 1.16 -15.36
CA THR A 240 20.62 2.15 -16.43
C THR A 240 19.17 2.42 -16.82
N GLU A 241 18.94 3.56 -17.45
CA GLU A 241 17.63 3.95 -17.97
C GLU A 241 17.17 3.01 -19.08
N GLU A 242 18.11 2.60 -19.96
CA GLU A 242 17.87 1.71 -21.08
C GLU A 242 17.41 0.33 -20.61
N GLU A 243 18.07 -0.23 -19.60
CA GLU A 243 17.69 -1.53 -19.03
C GLU A 243 16.30 -1.49 -18.38
N ALA A 244 15.97 -0.40 -17.68
CA ALA A 244 14.66 -0.25 -17.05
C ALA A 244 13.55 -0.23 -18.11
N TRP A 245 13.72 0.56 -19.17
CA TRP A 245 12.72 0.66 -20.24
C TRP A 245 12.68 -0.56 -21.14
N ALA A 246 13.80 -1.25 -21.35
CA ALA A 246 13.81 -2.55 -22.00
C ALA A 246 13.02 -3.59 -21.21
N HIS A 247 13.12 -3.57 -19.86
CA HIS A 247 12.31 -4.45 -19.01
C HIS A 247 10.82 -4.07 -19.03
N ALA A 248 10.48 -2.78 -19.04
CA ALA A 248 9.10 -2.31 -19.20
C ALA A 248 8.49 -2.78 -20.54
N GLU A 249 9.24 -2.67 -21.63
CA GLU A 249 8.85 -3.17 -22.96
C GLU A 249 8.69 -4.70 -22.93
N TRP A 250 9.62 -5.41 -22.28
CA TRP A 250 9.54 -6.86 -22.11
C TRP A 250 8.26 -7.29 -21.38
N LEU A 251 7.85 -6.59 -20.32
CA LEU A 251 6.59 -6.82 -19.60
C LEU A 251 5.37 -6.51 -20.48
N LEU A 252 5.42 -5.42 -21.23
CA LEU A 252 4.37 -5.00 -22.13
C LEU A 252 4.09 -6.07 -23.20
N GLN A 253 5.15 -6.64 -23.82
CA GLN A 253 5.04 -7.70 -24.81
C GLN A 253 4.45 -9.01 -24.27
N ARG A 254 4.38 -9.19 -22.95
CA ARG A 254 3.72 -10.32 -22.27
C ARG A 254 2.27 -10.01 -21.86
N SER A 255 1.75 -8.95 -22.40
CA SER A 255 0.35 -8.57 -22.28
C SER A 255 -0.37 -8.75 -23.64
N SER A 256 -1.60 -8.34 -23.72
CA SER A 256 -2.38 -8.41 -24.96
C SER A 256 -3.28 -7.19 -25.12
N VAL A 257 -3.63 -6.90 -26.38
CA VAL A 257 -4.63 -5.88 -26.71
C VAL A 257 -5.95 -6.17 -25.99
N ALA A 258 -6.34 -7.43 -25.88
CA ALA A 258 -7.55 -7.84 -25.16
C ALA A 258 -7.48 -7.53 -23.67
N HIS A 259 -6.31 -7.67 -23.03
CA HIS A 259 -6.11 -7.28 -21.63
C HIS A 259 -6.20 -5.75 -21.47
N ALA A 260 -5.50 -4.99 -22.30
CA ALA A 260 -5.54 -3.53 -22.29
C ALA A 260 -6.96 -3.01 -22.55
N ARG A 261 -7.65 -3.57 -23.54
CA ARG A 261 -9.04 -3.23 -23.87
C ARG A 261 -9.99 -3.45 -22.68
N ARG A 262 -9.95 -4.61 -22.03
CA ARG A 262 -10.77 -4.89 -20.83
C ARG A 262 -10.52 -3.87 -19.72
N SER A 263 -9.25 -3.48 -19.51
CA SER A 263 -8.89 -2.48 -18.51
C SER A 263 -9.47 -1.10 -18.81
N VAL A 264 -9.50 -0.72 -20.09
CA VAL A 264 -10.16 0.50 -20.56
C VAL A 264 -11.66 0.41 -20.31
N GLU A 265 -12.31 -0.67 -20.77
CA GLU A 265 -13.76 -0.86 -20.66
C GLU A 265 -14.26 -0.80 -19.20
N GLN A 266 -13.51 -1.34 -18.26
CA GLN A 266 -13.84 -1.30 -16.83
C GLN A 266 -13.78 0.10 -16.20
N ARG A 267 -13.14 1.06 -16.87
CA ARG A 267 -12.91 2.41 -16.36
C ARG A 267 -13.59 3.51 -17.17
N LEU A 268 -14.32 3.12 -18.22
CA LEU A 268 -15.08 4.08 -19.02
C LEU A 268 -16.24 4.67 -18.22
N PRO A 269 -16.59 5.94 -18.49
CA PRO A 269 -17.82 6.51 -17.95
C PRO A 269 -19.06 5.71 -18.38
N PRO A 270 -20.12 5.69 -17.58
CA PRO A 270 -21.37 5.02 -17.92
C PRO A 270 -21.89 5.44 -19.31
N GLY A 271 -22.29 4.47 -20.12
CA GLY A 271 -22.81 4.69 -21.48
C GLY A 271 -21.74 4.88 -22.57
N GLN A 272 -20.48 4.88 -22.23
CA GLN A 272 -19.37 4.93 -23.20
C GLN A 272 -18.91 3.51 -23.55
N THR A 273 -18.41 3.34 -24.78
CA THR A 273 -17.81 2.08 -25.24
C THR A 273 -16.35 2.30 -25.67
N PHE A 274 -15.56 1.24 -25.71
CA PHE A 274 -14.17 1.30 -26.15
C PHE A 274 -14.04 1.90 -27.59
N GLU A 275 -15.00 1.57 -28.45
CA GLU A 275 -15.00 2.04 -29.84
C GLU A 275 -15.32 3.52 -29.99
N THR A 276 -16.19 4.05 -29.13
CA THR A 276 -16.75 5.40 -29.28
C THR A 276 -16.14 6.43 -28.35
N TYR A 277 -15.48 5.99 -27.27
CA TYR A 277 -14.88 6.91 -26.31
C TYR A 277 -13.76 7.75 -26.94
N VAL A 278 -13.80 9.07 -26.74
CA VAL A 278 -12.77 10.02 -27.14
C VAL A 278 -12.20 10.68 -25.88
N SER A 279 -10.89 10.74 -25.81
CA SER A 279 -10.19 11.39 -24.70
C SER A 279 -9.73 12.80 -25.13
N ASP A 280 -9.88 13.77 -24.21
CA ASP A 280 -9.33 15.11 -24.37
C ASP A 280 -7.80 15.15 -24.20
N ASP A 281 -7.22 14.09 -23.59
CA ASP A 281 -5.76 13.95 -23.49
C ASP A 281 -5.21 13.35 -24.79
N PRO A 282 -4.35 14.08 -25.53
CA PRO A 282 -3.83 13.60 -26.80
C PRO A 282 -3.01 12.32 -26.72
N GLN A 283 -2.31 12.09 -25.60
CA GLN A 283 -1.54 10.86 -25.38
C GLN A 283 -2.47 9.66 -25.19
N VAL A 284 -3.48 9.80 -24.34
CA VAL A 284 -4.51 8.78 -24.11
C VAL A 284 -5.22 8.47 -25.42
N GLN A 285 -5.58 9.49 -26.19
CA GLN A 285 -6.27 9.33 -27.48
C GLN A 285 -5.42 8.52 -28.48
N ARG A 286 -4.13 8.83 -28.63
CA ARG A 286 -3.21 8.06 -29.50
C ARG A 286 -3.10 6.59 -29.05
N ASN A 287 -3.01 6.35 -27.76
CA ASN A 287 -2.94 4.99 -27.20
C ASN A 287 -4.22 4.19 -27.49
N LEU A 288 -5.40 4.83 -27.35
CA LEU A 288 -6.69 4.22 -27.70
C LEU A 288 -6.78 3.86 -29.19
N GLU A 289 -6.34 4.76 -30.08
CA GLU A 289 -6.30 4.50 -31.52
C GLU A 289 -5.36 3.35 -31.88
N THR A 290 -4.20 3.25 -31.22
CA THR A 290 -3.27 2.14 -31.38
C THR A 290 -3.91 0.81 -30.95
N LEU A 291 -4.63 0.80 -29.82
CA LEU A 291 -5.37 -0.38 -29.37
C LEU A 291 -6.52 -0.77 -30.30
N ARG A 292 -7.26 0.22 -30.84
CA ARG A 292 -8.33 -0.02 -31.83
C ARG A 292 -7.78 -0.59 -33.13
N ALA A 293 -6.56 -0.23 -33.51
CA ALA A 293 -5.84 -0.81 -34.64
C ALA A 293 -5.29 -2.23 -34.35
N GLY A 294 -5.61 -2.83 -33.20
CA GLY A 294 -5.19 -4.18 -32.81
C GLY A 294 -3.74 -4.30 -32.39
N ARG A 295 -3.11 -3.21 -31.97
CA ARG A 295 -1.71 -3.16 -31.51
C ARG A 295 -1.61 -2.61 -30.08
N LEU A 296 -0.58 -3.02 -29.35
CA LEU A 296 -0.20 -2.34 -28.11
C LEU A 296 0.63 -1.09 -28.42
N PRO A 297 0.48 0.01 -27.67
CA PRO A 297 1.45 1.12 -27.67
C PRO A 297 2.83 0.60 -27.24
N SER A 298 3.91 1.28 -27.58
CA SER A 298 5.23 0.99 -27.02
C SER A 298 5.32 1.37 -25.54
N ALA A 299 6.32 0.87 -24.82
CA ALA A 299 6.46 1.24 -23.40
C ALA A 299 6.63 2.77 -23.25
N ARG A 300 7.37 3.41 -24.14
CA ARG A 300 7.56 4.87 -24.11
C ARG A 300 6.27 5.65 -24.43
N ASP A 301 5.37 5.12 -25.24
CA ASP A 301 4.06 5.76 -25.50
C ASP A 301 3.15 5.74 -24.27
N LEU A 302 3.46 4.93 -23.26
CA LEU A 302 2.74 4.84 -21.99
C LEU A 302 3.42 5.62 -20.86
N GLU A 303 4.50 6.34 -21.12
CA GLU A 303 5.12 7.28 -20.17
C GLU A 303 4.32 8.58 -20.15
N ILE A 304 3.63 8.86 -19.04
CA ILE A 304 2.73 10.02 -18.87
C ILE A 304 3.39 11.22 -18.18
N TYR A 305 4.54 11.01 -17.59
CA TYR A 305 5.39 11.97 -16.90
C TYR A 305 6.79 11.36 -16.79
N PRO A 306 7.89 12.13 -16.73
CA PRO A 306 9.22 11.52 -16.68
C PRO A 306 9.32 10.39 -15.65
N ASN A 307 9.62 9.17 -16.10
CA ASN A 307 9.70 7.95 -15.30
C ASN A 307 8.37 7.46 -14.66
N VAL A 308 7.21 8.02 -15.03
CA VAL A 308 5.89 7.57 -14.59
C VAL A 308 5.16 6.91 -15.76
N TRP A 309 4.91 5.63 -15.65
CA TRP A 309 4.41 4.73 -16.68
C TRP A 309 3.04 4.14 -16.34
N VAL A 310 2.18 3.94 -17.32
CA VAL A 310 0.83 3.37 -17.18
C VAL A 310 0.69 2.04 -17.92
N GLY A 311 1.70 1.19 -17.80
CA GLY A 311 1.79 -0.12 -18.46
C GLY A 311 0.94 -1.21 -17.80
N PRO A 312 1.20 -2.49 -18.17
CA PRO A 312 0.45 -3.61 -17.65
C PRO A 312 0.71 -3.84 -16.16
N ALA A 313 -0.37 -4.20 -15.46
CA ALA A 313 -0.33 -4.66 -14.08
C ALA A 313 -1.22 -5.89 -13.92
N TRP A 314 -1.13 -6.58 -12.79
CA TRP A 314 -1.94 -7.78 -12.54
C TRP A 314 -3.45 -7.50 -12.56
N PHE A 315 -3.86 -6.27 -12.29
CA PHE A 315 -5.26 -5.80 -12.35
C PHE A 315 -5.56 -4.94 -13.60
N GLY A 316 -4.65 -4.82 -14.57
CA GLY A 316 -4.91 -4.16 -15.85
C GLY A 316 -3.90 -3.12 -16.29
N PHE A 317 -4.35 -2.18 -17.11
CA PHE A 317 -3.59 -1.02 -17.61
C PHE A 317 -4.23 0.28 -17.12
N ASP A 318 -3.41 1.27 -16.82
CA ASP A 318 -3.88 2.60 -16.43
C ASP A 318 -3.92 3.60 -17.62
N ILE A 319 -4.19 3.11 -18.83
CA ILE A 319 -4.15 3.90 -20.07
C ILE A 319 -5.06 5.14 -20.04
N LEU A 320 -6.22 5.05 -19.37
CA LEU A 320 -7.14 6.20 -19.22
C LEU A 320 -6.70 7.21 -18.16
N GLY A 321 -5.54 7.02 -17.58
CA GLY A 321 -4.98 7.88 -16.54
C GLY A 321 -4.51 7.09 -15.32
N PRO A 322 -3.60 7.68 -14.53
CA PRO A 322 -2.95 7.03 -13.42
C PRO A 322 -3.92 6.46 -12.38
N ALA A 323 -3.67 5.24 -11.94
CA ALA A 323 -4.40 4.56 -10.87
C ALA A 323 -3.53 3.47 -10.23
N SER A 324 -4.12 2.30 -9.99
CA SER A 324 -3.50 1.20 -9.25
C SER A 324 -2.33 0.51 -9.97
N GLY A 325 -2.24 0.65 -11.30
CA GLY A 325 -1.16 0.09 -12.15
C GLY A 325 -0.03 1.07 -12.44
N THR A 326 -0.11 2.31 -11.98
CA THR A 326 0.92 3.32 -12.21
C THR A 326 2.26 2.86 -11.65
N THR A 327 3.31 2.98 -12.46
CA THR A 327 4.62 2.38 -12.22
C THR A 327 5.72 3.45 -12.36
N LEU A 328 6.71 3.44 -11.48
CA LEU A 328 7.98 4.15 -11.72
C LEU A 328 8.93 3.27 -12.53
N VAL A 329 9.48 3.81 -13.61
CA VAL A 329 10.42 3.10 -14.49
C VAL A 329 11.65 3.96 -14.74
N GLY A 330 12.85 3.45 -14.46
CA GLY A 330 14.07 4.18 -14.76
C GLY A 330 15.32 3.66 -14.08
N SER A 331 16.42 4.37 -14.29
CA SER A 331 17.66 4.16 -13.54
C SER A 331 17.45 4.46 -12.05
N ALA A 332 18.32 3.93 -11.20
CA ALA A 332 18.27 4.18 -9.76
C ALA A 332 18.24 5.68 -9.43
N GLN A 333 19.05 6.49 -10.13
CA GLN A 333 19.13 7.93 -9.93
C GLN A 333 17.83 8.65 -10.31
N ASN A 334 17.24 8.28 -11.46
CA ASN A 334 16.02 8.90 -11.97
C ASN A 334 14.82 8.52 -11.09
N VAL A 335 14.70 7.25 -10.70
CA VAL A 335 13.63 6.79 -9.81
C VAL A 335 13.77 7.41 -8.42
N ALA A 336 14.99 7.50 -7.87
CA ALA A 336 15.22 8.18 -6.59
C ALA A 336 14.86 9.67 -6.67
N ALA A 337 15.20 10.36 -7.76
CA ALA A 337 14.80 11.75 -7.99
C ALA A 337 13.27 11.89 -8.04
N ARG A 338 12.59 10.95 -8.68
CA ARG A 338 11.13 10.96 -8.77
C ARG A 338 10.47 10.70 -7.41
N LEU A 339 10.98 9.76 -6.61
CA LEU A 339 10.48 9.51 -5.25
C LEU A 339 10.67 10.76 -4.35
N ARG A 340 11.80 11.47 -4.49
CA ARG A 340 12.01 12.74 -3.78
C ARG A 340 11.02 13.82 -4.22
N GLU A 341 10.73 13.92 -5.51
CA GLU A 341 9.71 14.87 -6.00
C GLU A 341 8.33 14.57 -5.43
N TYR A 342 7.92 13.29 -5.34
CA TYR A 342 6.70 12.93 -4.63
C TYR A 342 6.76 13.32 -3.14
N ALA A 343 7.89 13.11 -2.48
CA ALA A 343 8.08 13.49 -1.09
C ALA A 343 8.00 15.01 -0.89
N ASP A 344 8.58 15.80 -1.80
CA ASP A 344 8.50 17.28 -1.81
C ASP A 344 7.06 17.76 -2.02
N GLN A 345 6.23 16.98 -2.71
CA GLN A 345 4.78 17.21 -2.86
C GLN A 345 3.96 16.70 -1.66
N GLY A 346 4.59 16.16 -0.62
CA GLY A 346 3.95 15.79 0.63
C GLY A 346 3.74 14.28 0.84
N THR A 347 4.30 13.41 -0.01
CA THR A 347 4.21 11.95 0.20
C THR A 347 5.19 11.50 1.29
N ASP A 348 4.68 10.93 2.38
CA ASP A 348 5.47 10.39 3.50
C ASP A 348 5.75 8.88 3.36
N ALA A 349 4.88 8.16 2.62
CA ALA A 349 4.96 6.69 2.50
C ALA A 349 4.67 6.20 1.09
N PHE A 350 5.41 5.18 0.67
CA PHE A 350 5.25 4.53 -0.63
C PHE A 350 5.02 3.03 -0.42
N ILE A 351 3.91 2.51 -0.93
CA ILE A 351 3.64 1.08 -1.00
C ILE A 351 4.04 0.63 -2.39
N LEU A 352 5.16 -0.06 -2.50
CA LEU A 352 5.77 -0.47 -3.75
C LEU A 352 5.47 -1.93 -4.07
N SER A 353 5.49 -2.28 -5.35
CA SER A 353 5.53 -3.66 -5.84
C SER A 353 6.23 -3.73 -7.19
N GLY A 354 6.86 -4.85 -7.49
CA GLY A 354 7.46 -5.16 -8.79
C GLY A 354 7.43 -6.67 -9.00
N PHE A 355 7.61 -7.14 -10.20
CA PHE A 355 7.47 -8.56 -10.53
C PHE A 355 8.78 -9.15 -11.10
N PRO A 356 9.25 -10.30 -10.51
CA PRO A 356 8.76 -11.04 -9.33
C PRO A 356 9.03 -10.30 -8.02
N LEU A 357 8.10 -10.43 -7.05
CA LEU A 357 8.10 -9.62 -5.81
C LEU A 357 9.41 -9.71 -5.01
N VAL A 358 9.98 -10.90 -4.82
CA VAL A 358 11.23 -11.08 -4.05
C VAL A 358 12.42 -10.43 -4.77
N GLY A 359 12.58 -10.71 -6.06
CA GLY A 359 13.71 -10.20 -6.84
C GLY A 359 13.68 -8.67 -6.98
N GLU A 360 12.50 -8.10 -7.22
CA GLU A 360 12.36 -6.65 -7.33
C GLU A 360 12.51 -5.96 -5.96
N ALA A 361 12.08 -6.58 -4.85
CA ALA A 361 12.34 -6.04 -3.51
C ALA A 361 13.83 -5.95 -3.20
N GLN A 362 14.62 -6.99 -3.55
CA GLN A 362 16.08 -6.98 -3.41
C GLN A 362 16.70 -5.87 -4.26
N ARG A 363 16.29 -5.75 -5.52
CA ARG A 363 16.80 -4.75 -6.46
C ARG A 363 16.49 -3.32 -6.00
N VAL A 364 15.28 -3.08 -5.49
CA VAL A 364 14.89 -1.79 -4.91
C VAL A 364 15.78 -1.46 -3.68
N ALA A 365 16.01 -2.43 -2.81
CA ALA A 365 16.85 -2.19 -1.64
C ALA A 365 18.31 -1.91 -2.03
N ASP A 366 18.87 -2.67 -2.96
CA ASP A 366 20.26 -2.51 -3.40
C ASP A 366 20.49 -1.19 -4.14
N LEU A 367 19.57 -0.79 -5.02
CA LEU A 367 19.74 0.35 -5.90
C LEU A 367 19.20 1.67 -5.33
N LEU A 368 18.10 1.64 -4.55
CA LEU A 368 17.44 2.88 -4.11
C LEU A 368 17.70 3.24 -2.65
N PHE A 369 17.84 2.26 -1.73
CA PHE A 369 18.03 2.58 -0.31
C PHE A 369 19.26 3.45 -0.06
N PRO A 370 20.43 3.22 -0.74
CA PRO A 370 21.58 4.09 -0.58
C PRO A 370 21.37 5.54 -1.06
N LEU A 371 20.37 5.76 -1.91
CA LEU A 371 20.08 7.06 -2.51
C LEU A 371 18.98 7.85 -1.78
N LEU A 372 18.30 7.27 -0.80
CA LEU A 372 17.11 7.85 -0.16
C LEU A 372 17.32 8.02 1.34
N ASP A 373 16.69 9.04 1.91
CA ASP A 373 16.54 9.18 3.35
C ASP A 373 15.31 8.41 3.80
N LEU A 374 15.52 7.28 4.50
CA LEU A 374 14.46 6.31 4.81
C LEU A 374 14.13 6.24 6.29
N ASP A 375 12.85 6.27 6.60
CA ASP A 375 12.31 5.81 7.89
C ASP A 375 12.05 4.29 7.80
N HIS A 376 12.87 3.52 8.46
CA HIS A 376 12.75 2.06 8.51
C HIS A 376 11.76 1.58 9.58
N GLY A 377 11.22 2.47 10.40
CA GLY A 377 10.38 2.11 11.55
C GLY A 377 11.13 1.48 12.73
N PHE A 378 12.46 1.36 12.60
CA PHE A 378 13.38 0.84 13.63
C PHE A 378 14.79 1.41 13.38
N ASP A 379 15.67 1.28 14.39
CA ASP A 379 17.08 1.68 14.20
C ASP A 379 17.75 0.68 13.24
N ILE A 380 18.04 1.14 12.02
CA ILE A 380 18.69 0.31 10.98
C ILE A 380 20.10 -0.18 11.45
N ALA A 381 20.77 0.55 12.32
CA ALA A 381 22.03 0.13 12.91
C ALA A 381 21.87 -1.11 13.81
N SER A 382 20.65 -1.43 14.26
CA SER A 382 20.34 -2.65 15.00
C SER A 382 20.35 -3.91 14.11
N LEU A 383 20.29 -3.76 12.79
CA LEU A 383 20.47 -4.88 11.86
C LEU A 383 21.91 -5.38 11.96
N ARG A 384 22.06 -6.58 12.51
CA ARG A 384 23.35 -7.21 12.71
C ARG A 384 23.57 -8.27 11.65
N VAL A 385 24.75 -8.23 11.04
CA VAL A 385 25.18 -9.27 10.09
C VAL A 385 26.13 -10.21 10.84
N LYS A 386 25.79 -11.49 10.86
CA LYS A 386 26.69 -12.51 11.43
C LYS A 386 27.88 -12.67 10.49
N GLN A 387 29.06 -12.36 11.01
CA GLN A 387 30.31 -12.53 10.27
C GLN A 387 30.69 -14.03 10.16
N PRO A 388 31.50 -14.42 9.17
CA PRO A 388 32.04 -15.78 9.07
C PRO A 388 32.83 -16.19 10.32
N THR A 389 33.41 -15.23 11.05
CA THR A 389 34.10 -15.43 12.31
C THR A 389 33.20 -15.69 13.51
N GLY A 390 31.87 -15.63 13.32
CA GLY A 390 30.89 -15.66 14.42
C GLY A 390 30.61 -14.30 15.06
N GLU A 391 31.35 -13.26 14.71
CA GLU A 391 31.08 -11.91 15.16
C GLU A 391 29.84 -11.33 14.51
N VAL A 392 29.14 -10.46 15.25
CA VAL A 392 27.93 -9.78 14.76
C VAL A 392 28.24 -8.30 14.64
N GLN A 393 28.18 -7.77 13.43
CA GLN A 393 28.32 -6.33 13.19
C GLN A 393 26.96 -5.70 12.90
N ALA A 394 26.72 -4.52 13.48
CA ALA A 394 25.60 -3.71 13.10
C ALA A 394 25.81 -3.14 11.68
N ARG A 395 24.79 -3.15 10.84
CA ARG A 395 24.84 -2.34 9.62
C ARG A 395 25.02 -0.87 10.00
N PRO A 396 25.86 -0.13 9.28
CA PRO A 396 25.97 1.30 9.53
C PRO A 396 24.61 1.96 9.39
N LYS A 397 24.31 2.85 10.33
CA LYS A 397 23.14 3.72 10.22
C LYS A 397 23.27 4.46 8.88
N ALA A 398 22.28 4.40 8.02
CA ALA A 398 22.22 5.29 6.87
C ALA A 398 22.21 6.71 7.43
N ALA A 399 23.34 7.40 7.34
CA ALA A 399 23.55 8.64 8.07
C ALA A 399 22.66 9.72 7.47
N ALA A 400 21.83 10.31 8.29
CA ALA A 400 21.51 11.72 8.12
C ALA A 400 22.86 12.47 8.15
N GLY A 401 23.45 12.76 6.98
CA GLY A 401 24.69 13.53 6.90
C GLY A 401 26.00 12.77 6.63
N ALA A 402 26.00 11.57 6.08
CA ALA A 402 27.25 10.90 5.70
C ALA A 402 27.91 11.57 4.48
N LYS A 403 28.51 12.76 4.72
CA LYS A 403 29.58 13.30 3.88
C LYS A 403 30.98 13.04 4.45
N GLU A 404 31.13 12.34 5.58
CA GLU A 404 32.45 12.25 6.26
C GLU A 404 32.92 10.86 6.69
N ALA A 405 32.35 9.76 6.23
CA ALA A 405 32.83 8.42 6.64
C ALA A 405 33.16 7.48 5.47
N LEU A 406 33.71 8.03 4.38
CA LEU A 406 34.21 7.24 3.24
C LEU A 406 35.70 7.52 2.98
N VAL A 407 36.46 7.91 4.02
CA VAL A 407 37.93 7.94 3.99
C VAL A 407 38.43 7.47 5.34
N ALA A 408 38.60 6.19 5.50
CA ALA A 408 39.59 5.51 6.32
C ALA A 408 39.57 4.00 5.99
#